data_e102d18876f035aaed9c36e137e42e7c
#
_entry.id   e102d18876f035aaed9c36e137e42e7c
#
_cell.length_a   1.000
_cell.length_b   1.000
_cell.length_c   1.000
_cell.angle_alpha   90.00
_cell.angle_beta   90.00
_cell.angle_gamma   90.00
#
_symmetry.space_group_name_H-M   'P 1'
#
loop_
_entity.id
_entity.type
_entity.pdbx_description
1 polymer ?
#
loop_
_entity_poly.entity_id
_entity_poly.type
_entity_poly.pdbx_seq_one_letter_code
_entity_poly.pdbx_strand_id
1 'polypeptide(L)'
;MDTAYISALSALGGAAIGGLTSFGSSWLTQRTQLRFTHQEAIMAKREELYAEFVDEASRLYGDALGRQKDDAADLVKLFALLGRIRLASPRPVVTAAERTFDTIVETYLAPNRTMHEVLGDVHRGGFNFLIEFGEACRQDLSRD
;
A
#
# COMPACT_ATOMS: atom_id res chain seq x y z
N MET A 1 19.14 35.42 -58.31
CA MET A 1 18.97 35.78 -56.87
C MET A 1 17.87 34.89 -56.19
N ASP A 2 17.08 34.18 -56.92
CA ASP A 2 15.91 33.50 -56.36
C ASP A 2 16.18 32.14 -55.69
N THR A 3 17.26 31.46 -56.05
CA THR A 3 17.60 30.13 -55.50
C THR A 3 18.02 30.17 -54.01
N ALA A 4 18.62 31.28 -53.57
CA ALA A 4 19.03 31.42 -52.16
C ALA A 4 17.85 31.63 -51.20
N TYR A 5 16.79 32.28 -51.65
CA TYR A 5 15.56 32.47 -50.85
C TYR A 5 14.73 31.22 -50.75
N ILE A 6 14.68 30.41 -51.80
CA ILE A 6 13.96 29.11 -51.79
C ILE A 6 14.65 28.12 -50.86
N SER A 7 15.98 28.11 -50.85
CA SER A 7 16.76 27.29 -49.93
C SER A 7 16.59 27.70 -48.47
N ALA A 8 16.54 29.01 -48.17
CA ALA A 8 16.33 29.52 -46.81
C ALA A 8 14.90 29.25 -46.29
N LEU A 9 13.89 29.37 -47.16
CA LEU A 9 12.50 29.07 -46.82
C LEU A 9 12.25 27.58 -46.55
N SER A 10 12.88 26.68 -47.32
CA SER A 10 12.79 25.26 -47.07
C SER A 10 13.49 24.81 -45.79
N ALA A 11 14.60 25.42 -45.41
CA ALA A 11 15.28 25.17 -44.16
C ALA A 11 14.47 25.63 -42.94
N LEU A 12 13.82 26.79 -43.03
CA LEU A 12 12.94 27.32 -41.98
C LEU A 12 11.66 26.49 -41.82
N GLY A 13 11.06 26.04 -42.93
CA GLY A 13 9.89 25.17 -42.93
C GLY A 13 10.17 23.80 -42.29
N GLY A 14 11.31 23.21 -42.58
CA GLY A 14 11.75 21.92 -42.00
C GLY A 14 12.05 22.04 -40.49
N ALA A 15 12.64 23.11 -40.04
CA ALA A 15 12.92 23.35 -38.63
C ALA A 15 11.65 23.58 -37.79
N ALA A 16 10.65 24.27 -38.37
CA ALA A 16 9.38 24.50 -37.67
C ALA A 16 8.58 23.21 -37.51
N ILE A 17 8.53 22.36 -38.54
CA ILE A 17 7.81 21.08 -38.47
C ILE A 17 8.55 20.07 -37.58
N GLY A 18 9.88 20.01 -37.63
CA GLY A 18 10.71 19.16 -36.77
C GLY A 18 10.66 19.57 -35.29
N GLY A 19 10.62 20.87 -35.02
CA GLY A 19 10.52 21.43 -33.66
C GLY A 19 9.16 21.09 -33.01
N LEU A 20 8.06 21.26 -33.71
CA LEU A 20 6.72 20.98 -33.20
C LEU A 20 6.48 19.50 -32.89
N THR A 21 7.01 18.58 -33.74
CA THR A 21 6.93 17.13 -33.49
C THR A 21 7.74 16.69 -32.28
N SER A 22 8.92 17.29 -32.06
CA SER A 22 9.77 16.97 -30.91
C SER A 22 9.19 17.50 -29.59
N PHE A 23 8.58 18.68 -29.59
CA PHE A 23 7.90 19.23 -28.41
C PHE A 23 6.66 18.43 -28.02
N GLY A 24 5.85 18.00 -28.99
CA GLY A 24 4.64 17.22 -28.75
C GLY A 24 4.93 15.84 -28.15
N SER A 25 5.95 15.14 -28.64
CA SER A 25 6.33 13.83 -28.15
C SER A 25 6.98 13.90 -26.75
N SER A 26 7.84 14.88 -26.49
CA SER A 26 8.42 15.07 -25.16
C SER A 26 7.38 15.42 -24.10
N TRP A 27 6.41 16.27 -24.41
CA TRP A 27 5.37 16.65 -23.47
C TRP A 27 4.42 15.51 -23.12
N LEU A 28 4.08 14.65 -24.09
CA LEU A 28 3.25 13.48 -23.90
C LEU A 28 3.97 12.42 -23.06
N THR A 29 5.26 12.19 -23.34
CA THR A 29 6.10 11.23 -22.60
C THR A 29 6.31 11.68 -21.15
N GLN A 30 6.55 12.96 -20.90
CA GLN A 30 6.69 13.49 -19.54
C GLN A 30 5.41 13.38 -18.72
N ARG A 31 4.23 13.63 -19.31
CA ARG A 31 2.95 13.46 -18.60
C ARG A 31 2.69 11.99 -18.25
N THR A 32 3.04 11.07 -19.12
CA THR A 32 2.86 9.64 -18.88
C THR A 32 3.83 9.15 -17.80
N GLN A 33 5.09 9.54 -17.85
CA GLN A 33 6.09 9.18 -16.83
C GLN A 33 5.74 9.72 -15.44
N LEU A 34 5.25 10.97 -15.34
CA LEU A 34 4.84 11.54 -14.06
C LEU A 34 3.64 10.81 -13.42
N ARG A 35 2.75 10.25 -14.23
CA ARG A 35 1.62 9.45 -13.72
C ARG A 35 2.08 8.08 -13.23
N PHE A 36 2.96 7.40 -13.96
CA PHE A 36 3.51 6.10 -13.55
C PHE A 36 4.33 6.23 -12.25
N THR A 37 5.24 7.19 -12.15
CA THR A 37 6.00 7.43 -10.91
C THR A 37 5.13 7.80 -9.72
N HIS A 38 4.04 8.50 -9.93
CA HIS A 38 3.11 8.83 -8.85
C HIS A 38 2.30 7.62 -8.37
N GLN A 39 1.85 6.77 -9.27
CA GLN A 39 1.14 5.54 -8.93
C GLN A 39 2.06 4.54 -8.21
N GLU A 40 3.27 4.34 -8.72
CA GLU A 40 4.29 3.50 -8.06
C GLU A 40 4.60 4.00 -6.65
N ALA A 41 4.71 5.33 -6.44
CA ALA A 41 4.95 5.90 -5.12
C ALA A 41 3.76 5.69 -4.16
N ILE A 42 2.52 5.72 -4.66
CA ILE A 42 1.33 5.45 -3.84
C ILE A 42 1.29 3.98 -3.45
N MET A 43 1.59 3.07 -4.38
CA MET A 43 1.63 1.63 -4.12
C MET A 43 2.71 1.26 -3.11
N ALA A 44 3.92 1.80 -3.27
CA ALA A 44 5.02 1.60 -2.32
C ALA A 44 4.64 2.05 -0.90
N LYS A 45 3.95 3.20 -0.76
CA LYS A 45 3.47 3.67 0.54
C LYS A 45 2.38 2.80 1.15
N ARG A 46 1.51 2.21 0.32
CA ARG A 46 0.51 1.24 0.81
C ARG A 46 1.17 -0.05 1.27
N GLU A 47 2.11 -0.57 0.48
CA GLU A 47 2.88 -1.77 0.83
C GLU A 47 3.59 -1.60 2.18
N GLU A 48 4.28 -0.47 2.38
CA GLU A 48 4.93 -0.13 3.64
C GLU A 48 3.93 -0.07 4.81
N LEU A 49 2.76 0.57 4.60
CA LEU A 49 1.71 0.65 5.60
C LEU A 49 1.13 -0.72 5.95
N TYR A 50 0.94 -1.59 4.98
CA TYR A 50 0.45 -2.95 5.20
C TYR A 50 1.45 -3.80 5.96
N ALA A 51 2.74 -3.69 5.62
CA ALA A 51 3.81 -4.37 6.35
C ALA A 51 3.88 -3.89 7.81
N GLU A 52 3.86 -2.58 8.06
CA GLU A 52 3.87 -2.01 9.41
C GLU A 52 2.66 -2.49 10.24
N PHE A 53 1.48 -2.59 9.62
CA PHE A 53 0.29 -3.09 10.29
C PHE A 53 0.40 -4.58 10.65
N VAL A 54 0.90 -5.42 9.73
CA VAL A 54 1.11 -6.85 9.98
C VAL A 54 2.12 -7.09 11.09
N ASP A 55 3.23 -6.35 11.07
CA ASP A 55 4.29 -6.47 12.09
C ASP A 55 3.75 -6.12 13.48
N GLU A 56 3.03 -4.99 13.60
CA GLU A 56 2.45 -4.57 14.87
C GLU A 56 1.33 -5.50 15.34
N ALA A 57 0.46 -5.95 14.43
CA ALA A 57 -0.60 -6.90 14.73
C ALA A 57 -0.04 -8.24 15.22
N SER A 58 1.01 -8.73 14.57
CA SER A 58 1.69 -9.99 14.94
C SER A 58 2.36 -9.88 16.30
N ARG A 59 3.03 -8.75 16.58
CA ARG A 59 3.66 -8.47 17.86
C ARG A 59 2.63 -8.47 18.99
N LEU A 60 1.56 -7.68 18.84
CA LEU A 60 0.51 -7.57 19.82
C LEU A 60 -0.23 -8.89 20.08
N TYR A 61 -0.49 -9.64 19.02
CA TYR A 61 -1.10 -10.95 19.16
C TYR A 61 -0.20 -11.91 19.96
N GLY A 62 1.11 -11.90 19.68
CA GLY A 62 2.11 -12.66 20.44
C GLY A 62 2.16 -12.26 21.92
N ASP A 63 2.16 -10.96 22.20
CA ASP A 63 2.17 -10.41 23.56
C ASP A 63 0.89 -10.79 24.33
N ALA A 64 -0.27 -10.73 23.66
CA ALA A 64 -1.55 -11.14 24.24
C ALA A 64 -1.58 -12.64 24.61
N LEU A 65 -0.93 -13.49 23.82
CA LEU A 65 -0.81 -14.93 24.08
C LEU A 65 0.23 -15.23 25.18
N GLY A 66 1.32 -14.44 25.24
CA GLY A 66 2.45 -14.64 26.14
C GLY A 66 2.26 -14.12 27.57
N ARG A 67 1.09 -13.59 27.95
CA ARG A 67 0.78 -12.93 29.23
C ARG A 67 1.48 -11.59 29.47
N GLN A 68 2.24 -11.08 28.53
CA GLN A 68 2.81 -9.73 28.61
C GLN A 68 1.78 -8.72 28.07
N LYS A 69 0.79 -8.41 28.91
CA LYS A 69 -0.17 -7.33 28.63
C LYS A 69 0.43 -6.00 29.08
N ASP A 70 1.39 -5.50 28.31
CA ASP A 70 2.23 -4.45 28.85
C ASP A 70 1.63 -3.05 28.77
N ASP A 71 0.79 -2.68 27.79
CA ASP A 71 0.17 -1.36 27.87
C ASP A 71 -0.98 -1.19 26.85
N ALA A 72 -2.02 -0.44 27.25
CA ALA A 72 -3.05 0.06 26.32
C ALA A 72 -2.45 0.96 25.23
N ALA A 73 -1.27 1.55 25.45
CA ALA A 73 -0.54 2.34 24.46
C ALA A 73 -0.20 1.55 23.19
N ASP A 74 0.05 0.26 23.30
CA ASP A 74 0.34 -0.60 22.17
C ASP A 74 -0.88 -0.78 21.23
N LEU A 75 -2.07 -0.89 21.80
CA LEU A 75 -3.31 -0.92 21.04
C LEU A 75 -3.58 0.42 20.33
N VAL A 76 -3.14 1.54 20.90
CA VAL A 76 -3.28 2.86 20.27
C VAL A 76 -2.46 2.95 18.99
N LYS A 77 -1.26 2.37 18.96
CA LYS A 77 -0.44 2.32 17.73
C LYS A 77 -1.12 1.52 16.63
N LEU A 78 -1.64 0.34 16.94
CA LEU A 78 -2.37 -0.49 15.98
C LEU A 78 -3.64 0.22 15.48
N PHE A 79 -4.36 0.91 16.36
CA PHE A 79 -5.53 1.72 15.99
C PHE A 79 -5.16 2.87 15.06
N ALA A 80 -4.03 3.53 15.28
CA ALA A 80 -3.53 4.59 14.40
C ALA A 80 -3.19 4.05 13.00
N LEU A 81 -2.57 2.87 12.91
CA LEU A 81 -2.30 2.19 11.65
C LEU A 81 -3.60 1.81 10.91
N LEU A 82 -4.60 1.29 11.64
CA LEU A 82 -5.92 1.03 11.10
C LEU A 82 -6.56 2.31 10.53
N GLY A 83 -6.42 3.43 11.22
CA GLY A 83 -6.87 4.75 10.73
C GLY A 83 -6.21 5.14 9.41
N ARG A 84 -4.89 4.93 9.28
CA ARG A 84 -4.16 5.17 8.03
C ARG A 84 -4.62 4.26 6.90
N ILE A 85 -4.88 2.98 7.19
CA ILE A 85 -5.43 2.01 6.21
C ILE A 85 -6.81 2.47 5.73
N ARG A 86 -7.68 2.92 6.62
CA ARG A 86 -9.01 3.45 6.25
C ARG A 86 -8.95 4.64 5.29
N LEU A 87 -7.91 5.46 5.38
CA LEU A 87 -7.71 6.64 4.52
C LEU A 87 -7.09 6.28 3.16
N ALA A 88 -6.23 5.28 3.11
CA ALA A 88 -5.38 5.02 1.94
C ALA A 88 -5.80 3.80 1.11
N SER A 89 -6.67 2.93 1.64
CA SER A 89 -6.91 1.60 1.09
C SER A 89 -8.37 1.35 0.69
N PRO A 90 -8.63 0.43 -0.24
CA PRO A 90 -9.98 0.06 -0.64
C PRO A 90 -10.71 -0.75 0.43
N ARG A 91 -12.03 -0.78 0.34
CA ARG A 91 -12.93 -1.43 1.33
C ARG A 91 -12.55 -2.86 1.72
N PRO A 92 -12.16 -3.77 0.81
CA PRO A 92 -11.77 -5.13 1.22
C PRO A 92 -10.61 -5.17 2.20
N VAL A 93 -9.57 -4.35 1.97
CA VAL A 93 -8.41 -4.24 2.86
C VAL A 93 -8.81 -3.65 4.21
N VAL A 94 -9.63 -2.59 4.20
CA VAL A 94 -10.15 -1.97 5.43
C VAL A 94 -10.93 -2.98 6.27
N THR A 95 -11.85 -3.74 5.65
CA THR A 95 -12.65 -4.73 6.36
C THR A 95 -11.78 -5.84 6.97
N ALA A 96 -10.76 -6.31 6.24
CA ALA A 96 -9.83 -7.31 6.76
C ALA A 96 -8.97 -6.76 7.92
N ALA A 97 -8.53 -5.50 7.83
CA ALA A 97 -7.79 -4.83 8.89
C ALA A 97 -8.64 -4.64 10.16
N GLU A 98 -9.91 -4.28 10.02
CA GLU A 98 -10.86 -4.16 11.12
C GLU A 98 -11.05 -5.49 11.85
N ARG A 99 -11.24 -6.58 11.12
CA ARG A 99 -11.33 -7.92 11.70
C ARG A 99 -10.06 -8.32 12.45
N THR A 100 -8.89 -8.00 11.87
CA THR A 100 -7.60 -8.22 12.53
C THR A 100 -7.52 -7.47 13.85
N PHE A 101 -7.88 -6.20 13.85
CA PHE A 101 -7.90 -5.37 15.05
C PHE A 101 -8.86 -5.93 16.12
N ASP A 102 -10.08 -6.26 15.75
CA ASP A 102 -11.09 -6.81 16.67
C ASP A 102 -10.60 -8.12 17.31
N THR A 103 -10.02 -9.03 16.52
CA THR A 103 -9.46 -10.29 17.02
C THR A 103 -8.33 -10.05 18.04
N ILE A 104 -7.47 -9.07 17.79
CA ILE A 104 -6.38 -8.71 18.72
C ILE A 104 -6.95 -8.14 20.02
N VAL A 105 -7.91 -7.22 19.93
CA VAL A 105 -8.57 -6.64 21.11
C VAL A 105 -9.28 -7.71 21.94
N GLU A 106 -10.03 -8.62 21.29
CA GLU A 106 -10.68 -9.75 21.96
C GLU A 106 -9.68 -10.65 22.67
N THR A 107 -8.55 -10.93 22.03
CA THR A 107 -7.46 -11.73 22.63
C THR A 107 -6.81 -11.02 23.81
N TYR A 108 -6.63 -9.70 23.71
CA TYR A 108 -6.10 -8.87 24.79
C TYR A 108 -7.02 -8.82 26.02
N LEU A 109 -8.33 -8.80 25.80
CA LEU A 109 -9.33 -8.76 26.86
C LEU A 109 -9.65 -10.15 27.43
N ALA A 110 -9.27 -11.21 26.73
CA ALA A 110 -9.52 -12.58 27.16
C ALA A 110 -8.73 -12.91 28.46
N PRO A 111 -9.27 -13.73 29.37
CA PRO A 111 -8.55 -14.20 30.54
C PRO A 111 -7.34 -15.04 30.13
N ASN A 112 -6.32 -15.10 31.00
CA ASN A 112 -5.08 -15.82 30.75
C ASN A 112 -5.35 -17.26 30.29
N ARG A 113 -4.89 -17.58 29.06
CA ARG A 113 -5.00 -18.92 28.48
C ARG A 113 -3.74 -19.72 28.74
N THR A 114 -3.89 -21.05 28.84
CA THR A 114 -2.74 -21.96 28.94
C THR A 114 -2.08 -22.12 27.60
N MET A 115 -0.77 -22.45 27.58
CA MET A 115 -0.02 -22.72 26.35
C MET A 115 -0.69 -23.80 25.48
N HIS A 116 -1.36 -24.78 26.11
CA HIS A 116 -2.04 -25.85 25.39
C HIS A 116 -3.29 -25.35 24.63
N GLU A 117 -4.03 -24.42 25.21
CA GLU A 117 -5.19 -23.77 24.56
C GLU A 117 -4.74 -22.90 23.40
N VAL A 118 -3.62 -22.17 23.56
CA VAL A 118 -3.01 -21.36 22.49
C VAL A 118 -2.58 -22.22 21.31
N LEU A 119 -1.88 -23.32 21.54
CA LEU A 119 -1.48 -24.26 20.49
C LEU A 119 -2.69 -24.89 19.79
N GLY A 120 -3.76 -25.18 20.53
CA GLY A 120 -5.03 -25.68 19.98
C GLY A 120 -5.70 -24.66 19.06
N ASP A 121 -5.64 -23.38 19.38
CA ASP A 121 -6.21 -22.30 18.55
C ASP A 121 -5.38 -22.04 17.29
N VAL A 122 -4.05 -22.09 17.38
CA VAL A 122 -3.15 -22.01 16.22
C VAL A 122 -3.46 -23.14 15.21
N HIS A 123 -3.65 -24.37 15.69
CA HIS A 123 -4.01 -25.52 14.82
C HIS A 123 -5.41 -25.39 14.21
N ARG A 124 -6.31 -24.65 14.85
CA ARG A 124 -7.69 -24.41 14.36
C ARG A 124 -7.82 -23.17 13.49
N GLY A 125 -6.72 -22.54 13.13
CA GLY A 125 -6.71 -21.36 12.25
C GLY A 125 -6.68 -20.03 13.00
N GLY A 126 -6.10 -19.98 14.18
CA GLY A 126 -5.98 -18.77 15.01
C GLY A 126 -5.26 -17.58 14.33
N PHE A 127 -4.56 -17.82 13.22
CA PHE A 127 -3.92 -16.78 12.38
C PHE A 127 -4.68 -16.47 11.09
N ASN A 128 -5.88 -17.01 10.88
CA ASN A 128 -6.63 -16.80 9.65
C ASN A 128 -6.90 -15.33 9.36
N PHE A 129 -7.08 -14.50 10.39
CA PHE A 129 -7.28 -13.06 10.23
C PHE A 129 -6.09 -12.34 9.57
N LEU A 130 -4.83 -12.75 9.87
CA LEU A 130 -3.64 -12.22 9.21
C LEU A 130 -3.51 -12.71 7.77
N ILE A 131 -3.89 -13.95 7.51
CA ILE A 131 -3.91 -14.52 6.15
C ILE A 131 -4.96 -13.80 5.29
N GLU A 132 -6.16 -13.59 5.82
CA GLU A 132 -7.23 -12.84 5.13
C GLU A 132 -6.81 -11.39 4.82
N PHE A 133 -6.16 -10.74 5.77
CA PHE A 133 -5.63 -9.39 5.56
C PHE A 133 -4.53 -9.38 4.48
N GLY A 134 -3.57 -10.29 4.56
CA GLY A 134 -2.51 -10.43 3.56
C GLY A 134 -3.04 -10.71 2.16
N GLU A 135 -4.08 -11.54 2.04
CA GLU A 135 -4.75 -11.80 0.76
C GLU A 135 -5.43 -10.56 0.20
N ALA A 136 -6.15 -9.80 1.03
CA ALA A 136 -6.78 -8.55 0.64
C ALA A 136 -5.75 -7.50 0.17
N CYS A 137 -4.62 -7.38 0.87
CA CYS A 137 -3.50 -6.51 0.49
C CYS A 137 -2.87 -6.93 -0.85
N ARG A 138 -2.62 -8.23 -1.03
CA ARG A 138 -2.07 -8.75 -2.29
C ARG A 138 -2.98 -8.47 -3.47
N GLN A 139 -4.29 -8.63 -3.31
CA GLN A 139 -5.27 -8.32 -4.35
C GLN A 139 -5.33 -6.81 -4.66
N ASP A 140 -5.14 -5.94 -3.67
CA ASP A 140 -5.08 -4.49 -3.87
C ASP A 140 -3.83 -4.10 -4.66
N LEU A 141 -2.66 -4.61 -4.26
CA LEU A 141 -1.37 -4.31 -4.89
C LEU A 141 -1.20 -4.96 -6.27
N SER A 142 -2.00 -5.96 -6.62
CA SER A 142 -1.94 -6.65 -7.92
C SER A 142 -2.97 -6.13 -8.94
N ARG A 143 -3.79 -5.13 -8.58
CA ARG A 143 -4.91 -4.66 -9.43
C ARG A 143 -4.53 -3.64 -10.50
N ASP A 144 -3.27 -3.25 -10.59
CA ASP A 144 -2.69 -2.41 -11.64
C ASP A 144 -1.73 -3.22 -12.50
#